data_7c7f05979e987211ea229d6c8d13136b
#
_entry.id   7c7f05979e987211ea229d6c8d13136b
#
_cell.length_a   1.000
_cell.length_b   1.000
_cell.length_c   1.000
_cell.angle_alpha   90.00
_cell.angle_beta   90.00
_cell.angle_gamma   90.00
#
_symmetry.space_group_name_H-M   'P 1'
#
loop_
_entity.id
_entity.type
_entity.pdbx_description
1 polymer ?
#
loop_
_entity_poly.entity_id
_entity_poly.type
_entity_poly.pdbx_seq_one_letter_code
_entity_poly.pdbx_strand_id
1 'polypeptide(L)'
;MSPRQTYSGRRYRRRRSPLPALLLVIVLAALVLGALAIFTDVFKKDKPAPAPDDPVITQPDDGQQPDDGTDGQGGEDGQQPDDTQQPTGNKTLDTITTDATPYQSGGVYMVGDTGFEMYNYVDSLAKSYADIVTSVADQLAGVSTVYAMAVPLSSGITLPDALYSDIPGSDQAQAEKDILAAMGNNVKTVPLHDALMAHRGEYIYFRTDHHWTGLGAYYAYVQFCAAKGITPHSLSEYEVSQYDGFLGSFYNDGGKPDAMKNHPDTVTAYHPISTEARMQYGKTADSLTPGKVIYDESDAPAGLKYGTFIMGDNPYTVIENPDLSDGSKCIVVKESFGNAFVPFLVDHYQTVYVIDYRYYSGSVSALAKANGVTDVIFANNLSAIRGSYQVGKLAGVK
;
A
#
# COMPACT_ATOMS: atom_id res chain seq x y z
N MET A 1 49.73 40.34 66.12
CA MET A 1 49.77 39.30 65.03
C MET A 1 49.06 38.09 65.53
N SER A 2 47.80 37.89 65.18
CA SER A 2 46.99 36.76 65.55
C SER A 2 46.84 35.74 64.34
N PRO A 3 46.93 34.45 64.54
CA PRO A 3 46.79 33.52 63.43
C PRO A 3 45.30 33.14 63.15
N ARG A 4 44.92 33.14 61.86
CA ARG A 4 43.59 32.76 61.39
C ARG A 4 43.47 31.23 61.44
N GLN A 5 42.41 30.77 62.11
CA GLN A 5 41.97 29.34 62.05
C GLN A 5 41.14 29.12 60.78
N THR A 6 41.50 28.12 59.98
CA THR A 6 40.76 27.63 58.85
C THR A 6 39.83 26.46 59.28
N TYR A 7 38.51 26.67 59.11
CA TYR A 7 37.48 25.65 59.29
C TYR A 7 37.37 24.79 58.04
N SER A 8 37.62 23.50 58.09
CA SER A 8 37.36 22.54 57.03
C SER A 8 35.95 21.95 57.20
N GLY A 9 35.01 22.33 56.31
CA GLY A 9 33.67 21.78 56.30
C GLY A 9 33.59 20.43 55.59
N ARG A 10 33.33 19.38 56.34
CA ARG A 10 32.97 18.03 55.80
C ARG A 10 31.59 18.09 55.20
N ARG A 11 31.48 17.93 53.81
CA ARG A 11 30.22 17.72 53.12
C ARG A 11 29.70 16.34 53.34
N TYR A 12 28.57 16.15 54.05
CA TYR A 12 27.82 14.93 54.16
C TYR A 12 27.12 14.64 52.80
N ARG A 13 27.56 13.57 52.08
CA ARG A 13 26.82 13.03 50.92
C ARG A 13 25.64 12.22 51.48
N ARG A 14 24.41 12.76 51.34
CA ARG A 14 23.17 11.99 51.58
C ARG A 14 23.08 10.86 50.52
N ARG A 15 23.22 9.61 50.92
CA ARG A 15 22.86 8.44 50.13
C ARG A 15 21.35 8.45 49.95
N ARG A 16 20.87 8.61 48.71
CA ARG A 16 19.45 8.43 48.35
C ARG A 16 19.16 6.94 48.44
N SER A 17 18.12 6.54 49.17
CA SER A 17 17.70 5.14 49.28
C SER A 17 17.15 4.65 47.96
N PRO A 18 17.38 3.41 47.55
CA PRO A 18 16.85 2.86 46.25
C PRO A 18 15.36 2.51 46.33
N LEU A 19 14.69 2.67 47.49
CA LEU A 19 13.29 2.30 47.69
C LEU A 19 12.30 2.92 46.69
N PRO A 20 12.36 4.21 46.31
CA PRO A 20 11.38 4.76 45.35
C PRO A 20 11.55 4.21 43.95
N ALA A 21 12.76 3.83 43.53
CA ALA A 21 12.99 3.22 42.21
C ALA A 21 12.46 1.77 42.15
N LEU A 22 12.59 1.02 43.22
CA LEU A 22 12.09 -0.35 43.32
C LEU A 22 10.56 -0.39 43.33
N LEU A 23 9.90 0.54 44.02
CA LEU A 23 8.45 0.69 44.03
C LEU A 23 7.89 1.03 42.61
N LEU A 24 8.58 1.88 41.87
CA LEU A 24 8.18 2.23 40.49
C LEU A 24 8.25 1.03 39.55
N VAL A 25 9.27 0.20 39.67
CA VAL A 25 9.42 -1.03 38.86
C VAL A 25 8.32 -2.04 39.19
N ILE A 26 7.98 -2.22 40.46
CA ILE A 26 6.91 -3.14 40.88
C ILE A 26 5.54 -2.66 40.36
N VAL A 27 5.23 -1.36 40.40
CA VAL A 27 3.98 -0.80 39.87
C VAL A 27 3.89 -0.96 38.37
N LEU A 28 4.99 -0.72 37.62
CA LEU A 28 5.03 -0.93 36.18
C LEU A 28 4.85 -2.41 35.80
N ALA A 29 5.47 -3.33 36.53
CA ALA A 29 5.30 -4.77 36.31
C ALA A 29 3.85 -5.23 36.59
N ALA A 30 3.20 -4.72 37.63
CA ALA A 30 1.80 -5.00 37.93
C ALA A 30 0.83 -4.47 36.86
N LEU A 31 1.12 -3.29 36.27
CA LEU A 31 0.32 -2.72 35.18
C LEU A 31 0.45 -3.54 33.88
N VAL A 32 1.65 -4.04 33.58
CA VAL A 32 1.89 -4.91 32.41
C VAL A 32 1.19 -6.26 32.59
N LEU A 33 1.26 -6.86 33.77
CA LEU A 33 0.57 -8.13 34.06
C LEU A 33 -0.96 -7.95 34.06
N GLY A 34 -1.48 -6.84 34.54
CA GLY A 34 -2.88 -6.49 34.49
C GLY A 34 -3.38 -6.31 33.04
N ALA A 35 -2.63 -5.64 32.19
CA ALA A 35 -2.94 -5.49 30.79
C ALA A 35 -2.92 -6.82 30.02
N LEU A 36 -1.96 -7.71 30.31
CA LEU A 36 -1.92 -9.07 29.75
C LEU A 36 -3.12 -9.93 30.18
N ALA A 37 -3.56 -9.83 31.43
CA ALA A 37 -4.72 -10.57 31.94
C ALA A 37 -6.03 -10.12 31.29
N ILE A 38 -6.21 -8.80 31.06
CA ILE A 38 -7.37 -8.26 30.35
C ILE A 38 -7.34 -8.69 28.87
N PHE A 39 -6.17 -8.72 28.25
CA PHE A 39 -6.00 -9.15 26.87
C PHE A 39 -6.36 -10.63 26.68
N THR A 40 -5.94 -11.51 27.61
CA THR A 40 -6.27 -12.95 27.55
C THR A 40 -7.73 -13.27 27.83
N ASP A 41 -8.46 -12.46 28.63
CA ASP A 41 -9.89 -12.66 28.88
C ASP A 41 -10.78 -12.17 27.73
N VAL A 42 -10.36 -11.15 26.99
CA VAL A 42 -11.07 -10.66 25.79
C VAL A 42 -11.02 -11.72 24.67
N PHE A 43 -9.90 -12.43 24.50
CA PHE A 43 -9.77 -13.48 23.48
C PHE A 43 -10.39 -14.85 23.84
N LYS A 44 -10.85 -15.04 25.07
CA LYS A 44 -11.50 -16.31 25.47
C LYS A 44 -13.03 -16.32 25.27
N LYS A 45 -13.66 -15.20 24.90
CA LYS A 45 -15.13 -15.07 24.90
C LYS A 45 -15.84 -15.34 23.59
N ASP A 46 -15.17 -15.46 22.46
CA ASP A 46 -15.84 -15.70 21.18
C ASP A 46 -15.29 -16.94 20.45
N LYS A 47 -15.82 -18.12 20.82
CA LYS A 47 -15.88 -19.28 19.92
C LYS A 47 -17.27 -19.28 19.27
N PRO A 48 -17.38 -19.12 17.95
CA PRO A 48 -18.66 -19.30 17.27
C PRO A 48 -19.04 -20.78 17.24
N ALA A 49 -20.33 -21.05 17.41
CA ALA A 49 -20.92 -22.37 17.29
C ALA A 49 -20.90 -22.85 15.82
N PRO A 50 -20.83 -24.18 15.56
CA PRO A 50 -20.85 -24.70 14.20
C PRO A 50 -22.19 -24.41 13.50
N ALA A 51 -22.12 -23.99 12.24
CA ALA A 51 -23.28 -23.75 11.38
C ALA A 51 -23.94 -25.08 10.94
N PRO A 52 -25.26 -25.09 10.70
CA PRO A 52 -25.98 -26.27 10.22
C PRO A 52 -25.75 -26.50 8.71
N ASP A 53 -25.77 -27.76 8.31
CA ASP A 53 -25.59 -28.28 6.95
C ASP A 53 -26.60 -27.68 5.95
N ASP A 54 -26.10 -27.14 4.83
CA ASP A 54 -26.91 -26.73 3.67
C ASP A 54 -27.00 -27.86 2.61
N PRO A 55 -28.16 -27.98 1.92
CA PRO A 55 -28.44 -29.10 1.03
C PRO A 55 -27.80 -28.96 -0.35
N VAL A 56 -27.31 -30.09 -0.84
CA VAL A 56 -26.80 -30.35 -2.19
C VAL A 56 -27.85 -30.01 -3.26
N ILE A 57 -27.54 -29.12 -4.19
CA ILE A 57 -28.31 -28.91 -5.43
C ILE A 57 -27.50 -29.44 -6.61
N THR A 58 -28.07 -30.45 -7.25
CA THR A 58 -27.61 -31.10 -8.48
C THR A 58 -27.86 -30.20 -9.70
N GLN A 59 -26.88 -30.17 -10.61
CA GLN A 59 -26.99 -29.58 -11.95
C GLN A 59 -27.95 -30.38 -12.85
N PRO A 60 -28.53 -29.76 -13.87
CA PRO A 60 -28.86 -30.45 -15.13
C PRO A 60 -27.99 -29.97 -16.29
N ASP A 61 -27.67 -30.97 -17.09
CA ASP A 61 -26.89 -31.06 -18.32
C ASP A 61 -27.68 -30.60 -19.56
N ASP A 62 -26.99 -30.49 -20.70
CA ASP A 62 -27.47 -30.35 -22.09
C ASP A 62 -27.61 -28.94 -22.65
N GLY A 63 -27.07 -28.60 -23.81
CA GLY A 63 -26.64 -29.30 -24.97
C GLY A 63 -26.45 -28.36 -26.15
N GLN A 64 -25.49 -28.70 -26.98
CA GLN A 64 -25.40 -28.50 -28.45
C GLN A 64 -25.29 -27.06 -29.08
N GLN A 65 -24.16 -26.95 -29.78
CA GLN A 65 -23.89 -26.11 -30.97
C GLN A 65 -24.87 -26.34 -32.15
N PRO A 66 -24.98 -25.41 -33.13
CA PRO A 66 -24.18 -25.58 -34.34
C PRO A 66 -23.56 -24.32 -34.93
N ASP A 67 -22.47 -24.60 -35.58
CA ASP A 67 -21.69 -24.06 -36.67
C ASP A 67 -22.50 -23.37 -37.80
N ASP A 68 -22.02 -22.23 -38.33
CA ASP A 68 -21.89 -22.04 -39.76
C ASP A 68 -21.05 -20.80 -40.12
N GLY A 69 -20.17 -20.98 -41.09
CA GLY A 69 -19.21 -20.02 -41.59
C GLY A 69 -19.76 -19.06 -42.64
N THR A 70 -18.97 -18.09 -43.00
CA THR A 70 -18.50 -17.78 -44.37
C THR A 70 -17.71 -16.47 -44.43
N ASP A 71 -16.56 -16.56 -45.06
CA ASP A 71 -15.72 -15.68 -45.89
C ASP A 71 -16.10 -14.24 -46.18
N GLY A 72 -15.02 -13.39 -46.23
CA GLY A 72 -15.05 -12.13 -46.96
C GLY A 72 -13.82 -11.24 -46.77
N GLN A 73 -12.87 -11.37 -47.66
CA GLN A 73 -11.65 -10.64 -47.95
C GLN A 73 -11.64 -9.08 -47.83
N GLY A 74 -10.47 -8.58 -47.39
CA GLY A 74 -9.70 -7.60 -48.22
C GLY A 74 -9.64 -6.17 -47.74
N GLY A 75 -8.45 -5.63 -47.47
CA GLY A 75 -8.13 -4.21 -47.46
C GLY A 75 -6.91 -3.87 -46.61
N GLU A 76 -5.77 -3.72 -47.28
CA GLU A 76 -4.49 -3.21 -46.73
C GLU A 76 -4.63 -1.73 -46.39
N ASP A 77 -4.03 -1.26 -45.32
CA ASP A 77 -2.93 -0.31 -45.15
C ASP A 77 -3.03 0.51 -43.87
N GLY A 78 -1.90 0.72 -43.22
CA GLY A 78 -1.72 1.72 -42.17
C GLY A 78 -1.20 1.18 -40.86
N GLN A 79 0.06 0.80 -40.82
CA GLN A 79 0.79 0.51 -39.56
C GLN A 79 0.92 1.80 -38.73
N GLN A 80 0.20 1.84 -37.61
CA GLN A 80 0.48 2.69 -36.48
C GLN A 80 0.89 1.75 -35.34
N PRO A 81 1.94 2.04 -34.55
CA PRO A 81 2.35 1.14 -33.48
C PRO A 81 1.23 1.11 -32.41
N ASP A 82 0.54 0.00 -32.37
CA ASP A 82 -0.52 -0.29 -31.39
C ASP A 82 0.11 -0.90 -30.14
N ASP A 83 0.43 -0.07 -29.16
CA ASP A 83 0.86 -0.48 -27.82
C ASP A 83 -0.21 -0.21 -26.75
N THR A 84 -1.45 0.05 -27.20
CA THR A 84 -2.62 0.07 -26.33
C THR A 84 -3.31 -1.29 -26.34
N GLN A 85 -2.67 -2.33 -25.84
CA GLN A 85 -3.38 -3.58 -25.54
C GLN A 85 -4.23 -3.40 -24.29
N GLN A 86 -5.43 -2.90 -24.48
CA GLN A 86 -6.54 -3.19 -23.59
C GLN A 86 -6.66 -4.72 -23.50
N PRO A 87 -6.82 -5.34 -22.34
CA PRO A 87 -6.98 -6.78 -22.23
C PRO A 87 -8.27 -7.20 -22.91
N THR A 88 -8.21 -7.57 -24.19
CA THR A 88 -9.30 -8.24 -24.88
C THR A 88 -9.29 -9.69 -24.46
N GLY A 89 -10.32 -10.06 -23.78
CA GLY A 89 -10.82 -11.36 -23.41
C GLY A 89 -9.96 -12.61 -23.64
N ASN A 90 -9.83 -13.42 -22.57
CA ASN A 90 -9.35 -14.81 -22.58
C ASN A 90 -7.85 -15.05 -22.78
N LYS A 91 -6.97 -14.22 -22.19
CA LYS A 91 -5.64 -14.74 -21.81
C LYS A 91 -5.86 -15.76 -20.71
N THR A 92 -5.52 -17.00 -20.94
CA THR A 92 -5.34 -18.00 -19.88
C THR A 92 -4.33 -17.39 -18.93
N LEU A 93 -4.73 -17.06 -17.69
CA LEU A 93 -3.82 -16.56 -16.68
C LEU A 93 -2.71 -17.59 -16.50
N ASP A 94 -1.45 -17.16 -16.59
CA ASP A 94 -0.33 -18.07 -16.34
C ASP A 94 -0.43 -18.61 -14.92
N THR A 95 -0.51 -19.94 -14.80
CA THR A 95 -0.55 -20.59 -13.49
C THR A 95 0.80 -20.46 -12.81
N ILE A 96 0.85 -19.86 -11.63
CA ILE A 96 2.08 -19.84 -10.82
C ILE A 96 2.18 -21.17 -10.08
N THR A 97 3.31 -21.85 -10.24
CA THR A 97 3.60 -23.16 -9.64
C THR A 97 4.81 -23.11 -8.73
N THR A 98 4.93 -24.08 -7.82
CA THR A 98 6.09 -24.21 -6.93
C THR A 98 6.27 -25.67 -6.51
N ASP A 99 7.54 -26.08 -6.34
CA ASP A 99 7.91 -27.35 -5.69
C ASP A 99 8.28 -27.15 -4.21
N ALA A 100 8.31 -25.88 -3.75
CA ALA A 100 8.68 -25.55 -2.37
C ALA A 100 7.57 -25.94 -1.40
N THR A 101 7.93 -26.61 -0.31
CA THR A 101 7.02 -26.85 0.81
C THR A 101 6.81 -25.55 1.59
N PRO A 102 5.58 -25.05 1.71
CA PRO A 102 5.32 -23.84 2.44
C PRO A 102 5.49 -24.03 3.95
N TYR A 103 5.85 -22.97 4.66
CA TYR A 103 5.91 -22.95 6.12
C TYR A 103 5.63 -21.55 6.67
N GLN A 104 5.20 -21.48 7.92
CA GLN A 104 5.01 -20.19 8.59
C GLN A 104 6.26 -19.83 9.40
N SER A 105 6.72 -18.58 9.25
CA SER A 105 7.83 -18.02 10.03
C SER A 105 7.41 -16.65 10.55
N GLY A 106 7.30 -16.51 11.88
CA GLY A 106 6.70 -15.32 12.47
C GLY A 106 5.29 -15.08 11.98
N GLY A 107 5.01 -13.87 11.48
CA GLY A 107 3.73 -13.50 10.85
C GLY A 107 3.66 -13.72 9.34
N VAL A 108 4.71 -14.30 8.74
CA VAL A 108 4.87 -14.43 7.29
C VAL A 108 4.66 -15.89 6.86
N TYR A 109 3.88 -16.10 5.81
CA TYR A 109 3.74 -17.37 5.12
C TYR A 109 4.82 -17.46 4.05
N MET A 110 5.72 -18.43 4.19
CA MET A 110 6.91 -18.59 3.37
C MET A 110 6.70 -19.67 2.32
N VAL A 111 7.04 -19.38 1.08
CA VAL A 111 7.10 -20.34 -0.02
C VAL A 111 8.45 -20.17 -0.73
N GLY A 112 9.40 -21.07 -0.46
CA GLY A 112 10.77 -20.93 -0.93
C GLY A 112 11.45 -19.68 -0.36
N ASP A 113 11.84 -18.75 -1.22
CA ASP A 113 12.46 -17.47 -0.88
C ASP A 113 11.46 -16.29 -0.82
N THR A 114 10.17 -16.57 -0.95
CA THR A 114 9.11 -15.56 -1.06
C THR A 114 8.19 -15.58 0.16
N GLY A 115 7.93 -14.41 0.73
CA GLY A 115 6.98 -14.20 1.82
C GLY A 115 5.63 -13.72 1.33
N PHE A 116 4.58 -14.09 2.06
CA PHE A 116 3.21 -13.65 1.82
C PHE A 116 2.53 -13.23 3.11
N GLU A 117 1.77 -12.14 3.05
CA GLU A 117 0.87 -11.72 4.11
C GLU A 117 -0.49 -12.39 3.92
N MET A 118 -1.03 -13.01 4.98
CA MET A 118 -2.37 -13.56 4.94
C MET A 118 -3.41 -12.46 5.11
N TYR A 119 -4.49 -12.55 4.34
CA TYR A 119 -5.56 -11.56 4.33
C TYR A 119 -6.87 -12.12 4.88
N ASN A 120 -7.48 -11.41 5.82
CA ASN A 120 -8.83 -11.69 6.32
C ASN A 120 -9.70 -10.46 6.12
N TYR A 121 -10.76 -10.59 5.34
CA TYR A 121 -11.74 -9.53 5.11
C TYR A 121 -12.51 -9.21 6.39
N VAL A 122 -12.72 -7.91 6.65
CA VAL A 122 -13.50 -7.41 7.78
C VAL A 122 -14.55 -6.44 7.25
N ASP A 123 -15.77 -6.93 7.04
CA ASP A 123 -16.89 -6.21 6.42
C ASP A 123 -17.16 -4.85 7.07
N SER A 124 -17.19 -4.77 8.41
CA SER A 124 -17.43 -3.52 9.11
C SER A 124 -16.35 -2.45 8.87
N LEU A 125 -15.09 -2.86 8.71
CA LEU A 125 -13.99 -1.94 8.40
C LEU A 125 -13.98 -1.54 6.92
N ALA A 126 -14.29 -2.47 6.03
CA ALA A 126 -14.49 -2.18 4.61
C ALA A 126 -15.59 -1.15 4.39
N LYS A 127 -16.74 -1.29 5.05
CA LYS A 127 -17.82 -0.30 5.03
C LYS A 127 -17.40 1.03 5.64
N SER A 128 -16.69 1.02 6.77
CA SER A 128 -16.19 2.25 7.40
C SER A 128 -15.21 2.98 6.49
N TYR A 129 -14.34 2.25 5.80
CA TYR A 129 -13.44 2.83 4.79
C TYR A 129 -14.23 3.47 3.64
N ALA A 130 -15.20 2.75 3.07
CA ALA A 130 -16.05 3.25 2.00
C ALA A 130 -16.85 4.50 2.41
N ASP A 131 -17.39 4.53 3.64
CA ASP A 131 -18.08 5.69 4.20
C ASP A 131 -17.17 6.92 4.33
N ILE A 132 -15.90 6.73 4.72
CA ILE A 132 -14.92 7.81 4.82
C ILE A 132 -14.64 8.39 3.44
N VAL A 133 -14.32 7.55 2.45
CA VAL A 133 -14.04 7.99 1.08
C VAL A 133 -15.26 8.69 0.46
N THR A 134 -16.43 8.12 0.63
CA THR A 134 -17.70 8.71 0.19
C THR A 134 -17.95 10.08 0.84
N SER A 135 -17.70 10.21 2.14
CA SER A 135 -17.83 11.48 2.86
C SER A 135 -16.90 12.57 2.30
N VAL A 136 -15.67 12.20 1.89
CA VAL A 136 -14.75 13.15 1.22
C VAL A 136 -15.29 13.53 -0.15
N ALA A 137 -15.81 12.55 -0.92
CA ALA A 137 -16.40 12.83 -2.23
C ALA A 137 -17.64 13.74 -2.13
N ASP A 138 -18.49 13.53 -1.13
CA ASP A 138 -19.64 14.41 -0.87
C ASP A 138 -19.22 15.84 -0.53
N GLN A 139 -18.20 16.00 0.31
CA GLN A 139 -17.65 17.31 0.67
C GLN A 139 -17.01 18.03 -0.51
N LEU A 140 -16.52 17.28 -1.50
CA LEU A 140 -15.84 17.80 -2.71
C LEU A 140 -16.73 17.84 -3.95
N ALA A 141 -18.03 17.56 -3.81
CA ALA A 141 -18.97 17.61 -4.92
C ALA A 141 -18.92 18.96 -5.68
N GLY A 142 -18.71 18.89 -6.98
CA GLY A 142 -18.54 20.07 -7.83
C GLY A 142 -17.15 20.77 -7.72
N VAL A 143 -16.23 20.26 -6.91
CA VAL A 143 -14.86 20.79 -6.74
C VAL A 143 -13.84 19.80 -7.29
N SER A 144 -13.86 18.56 -6.81
CA SER A 144 -12.88 17.54 -7.18
C SER A 144 -13.56 16.21 -7.50
N THR A 145 -12.98 15.44 -8.41
CA THR A 145 -13.33 14.04 -8.62
C THR A 145 -12.57 13.18 -7.62
N VAL A 146 -13.26 12.26 -6.93
CA VAL A 146 -12.63 11.34 -5.99
C VAL A 146 -12.53 9.95 -6.61
N TYR A 147 -11.31 9.39 -6.58
CA TYR A 147 -10.99 8.04 -7.05
C TYR A 147 -10.61 7.16 -5.87
N ALA A 148 -11.00 5.89 -5.91
CA ALA A 148 -10.64 4.91 -4.89
C ALA A 148 -10.15 3.62 -5.52
N MET A 149 -9.00 3.15 -5.04
CA MET A 149 -8.43 1.83 -5.34
C MET A 149 -8.17 1.08 -4.04
N ALA A 150 -8.52 -0.22 -4.04
CA ALA A 150 -8.24 -1.14 -2.97
C ALA A 150 -7.15 -2.11 -3.46
N VAL A 151 -5.88 -1.82 -3.11
CA VAL A 151 -4.73 -2.52 -3.70
C VAL A 151 -4.63 -3.93 -3.12
N PRO A 152 -4.67 -5.00 -3.94
CA PRO A 152 -4.46 -6.37 -3.50
C PRO A 152 -3.06 -6.58 -2.89
N LEU A 153 -2.94 -7.58 -2.02
CA LEU A 153 -1.66 -8.05 -1.47
C LEU A 153 -1.06 -9.14 -2.38
N SER A 154 0.24 -9.37 -2.26
CA SER A 154 0.94 -10.42 -3.02
C SER A 154 0.29 -11.79 -2.90
N SER A 155 -0.27 -12.13 -1.73
CA SER A 155 -0.99 -13.39 -1.51
C SER A 155 -2.27 -13.55 -2.34
N GLY A 156 -2.89 -12.47 -2.79
CA GLY A 156 -4.03 -12.51 -3.70
C GLY A 156 -3.66 -12.58 -5.18
N ILE A 157 -2.40 -12.30 -5.52
CA ILE A 157 -1.96 -12.15 -6.92
C ILE A 157 -0.89 -13.18 -7.29
N THR A 158 0.23 -13.24 -6.55
CA THR A 158 1.41 -14.02 -6.94
C THR A 158 1.60 -15.31 -6.14
N LEU A 159 0.72 -15.61 -5.18
CA LEU A 159 0.75 -16.88 -4.49
C LEU A 159 0.55 -18.02 -5.49
N PRO A 160 1.32 -19.13 -5.41
CA PRO A 160 1.10 -20.30 -6.26
C PRO A 160 -0.31 -20.88 -6.11
N ASP A 161 -0.98 -21.16 -7.25
CA ASP A 161 -2.39 -21.54 -7.29
C ASP A 161 -2.71 -22.77 -6.45
N ALA A 162 -1.80 -23.75 -6.42
CA ALA A 162 -1.97 -24.96 -5.61
C ALA A 162 -2.02 -24.70 -4.09
N LEU A 163 -1.58 -23.53 -3.64
CA LEU A 163 -1.50 -23.17 -2.22
C LEU A 163 -2.67 -22.31 -1.74
N TYR A 164 -3.56 -21.86 -2.65
CA TYR A 164 -4.68 -21.01 -2.25
C TYR A 164 -5.62 -21.67 -1.25
N SER A 165 -5.85 -22.99 -1.36
CA SER A 165 -6.68 -23.73 -0.43
C SER A 165 -6.03 -23.98 0.93
N ASP A 166 -4.71 -23.90 1.01
CA ASP A 166 -3.94 -24.22 2.23
C ASP A 166 -3.73 -23.02 3.12
N ILE A 167 -3.94 -21.81 2.58
CA ILE A 167 -3.80 -20.57 3.34
C ILE A 167 -5.17 -20.15 3.88
N PRO A 168 -5.34 -20.06 5.21
CA PRO A 168 -6.53 -19.47 5.78
C PRO A 168 -6.57 -17.98 5.41
N GLY A 169 -7.54 -17.59 4.62
CA GLY A 169 -7.68 -16.19 4.19
C GLY A 169 -8.95 -15.97 3.40
N SER A 170 -9.27 -14.70 3.19
CA SER A 170 -10.41 -14.29 2.36
C SER A 170 -9.98 -14.11 0.91
N ASP A 171 -10.89 -14.37 -0.02
CA ASP A 171 -10.75 -14.06 -1.43
C ASP A 171 -10.57 -12.54 -1.63
N GLN A 172 -9.41 -12.13 -2.16
CA GLN A 172 -9.08 -10.73 -2.34
C GLN A 172 -9.79 -10.11 -3.56
N ALA A 173 -10.12 -10.90 -4.59
CA ALA A 173 -10.94 -10.43 -5.71
C ALA A 173 -12.35 -10.08 -5.25
N GLN A 174 -12.94 -10.93 -4.41
CA GLN A 174 -14.26 -10.64 -3.83
C GLN A 174 -14.19 -9.47 -2.85
N ALA A 175 -13.14 -9.40 -2.01
CA ALA A 175 -12.95 -8.30 -1.06
C ALA A 175 -12.83 -6.95 -1.76
N GLU A 176 -12.05 -6.85 -2.85
CA GLU A 176 -11.97 -5.63 -3.65
C GLU A 176 -13.34 -5.23 -4.20
N LYS A 177 -14.08 -6.17 -4.81
CA LYS A 177 -15.42 -5.93 -5.34
C LYS A 177 -16.37 -5.41 -4.27
N ASP A 178 -16.37 -6.01 -3.09
CA ASP A 178 -17.26 -5.61 -1.98
C ASP A 178 -16.90 -4.22 -1.45
N ILE A 179 -15.60 -3.92 -1.30
CA ILE A 179 -15.13 -2.60 -0.88
C ILE A 179 -15.52 -1.52 -1.90
N LEU A 180 -15.26 -1.75 -3.18
CA LEU A 180 -15.56 -0.79 -4.23
C LEU A 180 -17.07 -0.62 -4.44
N ALA A 181 -17.86 -1.69 -4.30
CA ALA A 181 -19.32 -1.64 -4.38
C ALA A 181 -19.97 -0.89 -3.21
N ALA A 182 -19.30 -0.81 -2.05
CA ALA A 182 -19.77 -0.04 -0.90
C ALA A 182 -19.54 1.47 -1.03
N MET A 183 -18.78 1.93 -2.05
CA MET A 183 -18.54 3.35 -2.31
C MET A 183 -19.80 4.06 -2.79
N GLY A 184 -19.93 5.35 -2.46
CA GLY A 184 -20.98 6.21 -2.99
C GLY A 184 -20.85 6.44 -4.50
N ASN A 185 -21.98 6.73 -5.16
CA ASN A 185 -22.06 6.91 -6.62
C ASN A 185 -21.20 8.08 -7.16
N ASN A 186 -20.74 8.96 -6.30
CA ASN A 186 -19.86 10.09 -6.62
C ASN A 186 -18.37 9.76 -6.46
N VAL A 187 -18.03 8.53 -6.10
CA VAL A 187 -16.65 8.01 -6.10
C VAL A 187 -16.42 7.21 -7.38
N LYS A 188 -15.36 7.50 -8.09
CA LYS A 188 -14.89 6.69 -9.21
C LYS A 188 -14.01 5.56 -8.68
N THR A 189 -14.46 4.34 -8.84
CA THR A 189 -13.71 3.16 -8.44
C THR A 189 -12.69 2.75 -9.50
N VAL A 190 -11.52 2.28 -9.05
CA VAL A 190 -10.43 1.80 -9.91
C VAL A 190 -10.11 0.35 -9.50
N PRO A 191 -10.73 -0.66 -10.12
CA PRO A 191 -10.46 -2.05 -9.82
C PRO A 191 -9.06 -2.43 -10.29
N LEU A 192 -8.31 -3.14 -9.46
CA LEU A 192 -6.91 -3.50 -9.71
C LEU A 192 -6.67 -5.01 -9.79
N HIS A 193 -7.48 -5.83 -9.10
CA HIS A 193 -7.21 -7.26 -8.95
C HIS A 193 -7.01 -7.95 -10.30
N ASP A 194 -7.96 -7.84 -11.22
CA ASP A 194 -7.88 -8.54 -12.50
C ASP A 194 -6.73 -8.02 -13.37
N ALA A 195 -6.44 -6.72 -13.30
CA ALA A 195 -5.31 -6.12 -14.01
C ALA A 195 -3.96 -6.65 -13.50
N LEU A 196 -3.78 -6.71 -12.18
CA LEU A 196 -2.57 -7.28 -11.59
C LEU A 196 -2.46 -8.80 -11.81
N MET A 197 -3.58 -9.53 -11.77
CA MET A 197 -3.62 -10.94 -12.12
C MET A 197 -3.16 -11.21 -13.56
N ALA A 198 -3.49 -10.34 -14.51
CA ALA A 198 -3.02 -10.46 -15.89
C ALA A 198 -1.49 -10.36 -16.04
N HIS A 199 -0.81 -9.78 -15.05
CA HIS A 199 0.64 -9.59 -15.00
C HIS A 199 1.32 -10.37 -13.87
N ARG A 200 0.63 -11.35 -13.27
CA ARG A 200 1.12 -12.09 -12.08
C ARG A 200 2.39 -12.89 -12.34
N GLY A 201 2.71 -13.20 -13.58
CA GLY A 201 3.95 -13.87 -13.98
C GLY A 201 5.16 -12.94 -14.06
N GLU A 202 4.96 -11.62 -13.88
CA GLU A 202 6.00 -10.62 -13.88
C GLU A 202 6.42 -10.27 -12.44
N TYR A 203 7.54 -9.56 -12.28
CA TYR A 203 8.03 -9.17 -10.96
C TYR A 203 7.30 -7.94 -10.42
N ILE A 204 6.00 -8.09 -10.11
CA ILE A 204 5.11 -7.01 -9.68
C ILE A 204 4.96 -6.88 -8.16
N TYR A 205 5.45 -7.87 -7.39
CA TYR A 205 5.57 -7.81 -5.93
C TYR A 205 6.96 -8.25 -5.50
N PHE A 206 7.46 -7.67 -4.41
CA PHE A 206 8.71 -8.13 -3.81
C PHE A 206 8.54 -9.49 -3.13
N ARG A 207 9.62 -10.26 -3.05
CA ARG A 207 9.66 -11.54 -2.35
C ARG A 207 9.91 -11.36 -0.86
N THR A 208 10.78 -10.40 -0.52
CA THR A 208 11.26 -10.18 0.85
C THR A 208 10.51 -9.05 1.57
N ASP A 209 9.53 -8.42 0.89
CA ASP A 209 8.77 -7.28 1.39
C ASP A 209 7.28 -7.38 1.01
N HIS A 210 6.41 -6.72 1.79
CA HIS A 210 4.96 -6.77 1.57
C HIS A 210 4.47 -5.87 0.43
N HIS A 211 5.28 -4.95 -0.08
CA HIS A 211 4.87 -4.02 -1.13
C HIS A 211 4.87 -4.65 -2.53
N TRP A 212 4.14 -4.02 -3.41
CA TRP A 212 4.36 -4.16 -4.85
C TRP A 212 5.69 -3.52 -5.26
N THR A 213 6.18 -3.88 -6.43
CA THR A 213 7.34 -3.23 -7.07
C THR A 213 6.90 -1.94 -7.79
N GLY A 214 7.85 -1.19 -8.33
CA GLY A 214 7.55 -0.07 -9.24
C GLY A 214 6.74 -0.52 -10.45
N LEU A 215 6.97 -1.73 -10.97
CA LEU A 215 6.21 -2.31 -12.08
C LEU A 215 4.76 -2.63 -11.68
N GLY A 216 4.54 -3.18 -10.48
CA GLY A 216 3.17 -3.40 -9.96
C GLY A 216 2.40 -2.09 -9.80
N ALA A 217 3.05 -1.06 -9.28
CA ALA A 217 2.48 0.28 -9.18
C ALA A 217 2.18 0.92 -10.54
N TYR A 218 3.00 0.64 -11.57
CA TYR A 218 2.75 1.07 -12.95
C TYR A 218 1.43 0.49 -13.49
N TYR A 219 1.16 -0.80 -13.30
CA TYR A 219 -0.11 -1.38 -13.75
C TYR A 219 -1.32 -0.77 -13.04
N ALA A 220 -1.20 -0.42 -11.76
CA ALA A 220 -2.23 0.34 -11.06
C ALA A 220 -2.42 1.76 -11.64
N TYR A 221 -1.32 2.42 -12.00
CA TYR A 221 -1.36 3.73 -12.69
C TYR A 221 -2.08 3.64 -14.05
N VAL A 222 -1.84 2.59 -14.83
CA VAL A 222 -2.54 2.35 -16.10
C VAL A 222 -4.06 2.25 -15.87
N GLN A 223 -4.50 1.52 -14.82
CA GLN A 223 -5.92 1.42 -14.48
C GLN A 223 -6.49 2.76 -13.99
N PHE A 224 -5.73 3.54 -13.24
CA PHE A 224 -6.13 4.90 -12.86
C PHE A 224 -6.32 5.79 -14.11
N CYS A 225 -5.38 5.75 -15.04
CA CYS A 225 -5.48 6.50 -16.29
C CYS A 225 -6.75 6.12 -17.08
N ALA A 226 -7.06 4.82 -17.18
CA ALA A 226 -8.28 4.33 -17.81
C ALA A 226 -9.54 4.86 -17.12
N ALA A 227 -9.61 4.81 -15.79
CA ALA A 227 -10.73 5.33 -15.00
C ALA A 227 -10.89 6.87 -15.13
N LYS A 228 -9.78 7.58 -15.26
CA LYS A 228 -9.75 9.03 -15.46
C LYS A 228 -10.08 9.40 -16.91
N GLY A 229 -9.83 8.53 -17.88
CA GLY A 229 -9.99 8.78 -19.33
C GLY A 229 -8.81 9.54 -19.93
N ILE A 230 -7.59 9.26 -19.45
CA ILE A 230 -6.33 9.81 -20.00
C ILE A 230 -5.44 8.67 -20.49
N THR A 231 -4.52 8.96 -21.40
CA THR A 231 -3.55 8.00 -21.91
C THR A 231 -2.39 7.85 -20.93
N PRO A 232 -2.06 6.63 -20.48
CA PRO A 232 -0.86 6.41 -19.68
C PRO A 232 0.40 6.57 -20.56
N HIS A 233 1.50 7.02 -19.95
CA HIS A 233 2.82 6.91 -20.56
C HIS A 233 3.28 5.45 -20.56
N SER A 234 4.00 5.04 -21.62
CA SER A 234 4.57 3.69 -21.71
C SER A 234 5.81 3.56 -20.79
N LEU A 235 6.09 2.33 -20.32
CA LEU A 235 7.29 2.09 -19.50
C LEU A 235 8.60 2.50 -20.18
N SER A 236 8.66 2.47 -21.51
CA SER A 236 9.84 2.84 -22.29
C SER A 236 10.15 4.35 -22.27
N GLU A 237 9.22 5.19 -21.83
CA GLU A 237 9.43 6.63 -21.70
C GLU A 237 10.12 7.02 -20.39
N TYR A 238 10.16 6.12 -19.41
CA TYR A 238 10.74 6.39 -18.09
C TYR A 238 12.21 5.99 -18.03
N GLU A 239 13.06 6.88 -17.50
CA GLU A 239 14.39 6.50 -17.04
C GLU A 239 14.29 5.58 -15.81
N VAL A 240 15.20 4.61 -15.70
CA VAL A 240 15.13 3.58 -14.67
C VAL A 240 16.37 3.58 -13.80
N SER A 241 16.18 3.58 -12.48
CA SER A 241 17.22 3.27 -11.49
C SER A 241 16.92 1.94 -10.80
N GLN A 242 17.98 1.20 -10.46
CA GLN A 242 17.89 -0.09 -9.77
C GLN A 242 18.77 -0.11 -8.52
N TYR A 243 18.23 -0.62 -7.43
CA TYR A 243 18.90 -0.72 -6.12
C TYR A 243 18.86 -2.17 -5.64
N ASP A 244 19.96 -2.89 -5.84
CA ASP A 244 20.09 -4.30 -5.48
C ASP A 244 20.24 -4.51 -3.97
N GLY A 245 19.93 -5.72 -3.52
CA GLY A 245 20.17 -6.17 -2.15
C GLY A 245 19.08 -5.71 -1.16
N PHE A 246 17.86 -5.46 -1.62
CA PHE A 246 16.74 -5.12 -0.75
C PHE A 246 16.25 -6.34 0.03
N LEU A 247 16.13 -6.19 1.36
CA LEU A 247 15.58 -7.16 2.30
C LEU A 247 14.56 -6.45 3.19
N GLY A 248 13.28 -6.56 2.82
CA GLY A 248 12.22 -5.76 3.39
C GLY A 248 11.56 -6.34 4.65
N SER A 249 10.28 -6.05 4.80
CA SER A 249 9.50 -6.39 6.01
C SER A 249 9.33 -7.90 6.20
N PHE A 250 9.04 -8.66 5.14
CA PHE A 250 8.89 -10.11 5.26
C PHE A 250 10.18 -10.79 5.71
N TYR A 251 11.35 -10.30 5.27
CA TYR A 251 12.62 -10.79 5.79
C TYR A 251 12.73 -10.55 7.30
N ASN A 252 12.40 -9.35 7.78
CA ASN A 252 12.50 -9.02 9.19
C ASN A 252 11.46 -9.75 10.03
N ASP A 253 10.19 -9.74 9.61
CA ASP A 253 9.06 -10.31 10.35
C ASP A 253 9.05 -11.85 10.31
N GLY A 254 9.62 -12.42 9.24
CA GLY A 254 9.86 -13.86 9.09
C GLY A 254 11.08 -14.40 9.85
N GLY A 255 11.73 -13.57 10.67
CA GLY A 255 12.88 -14.00 11.46
C GLY A 255 14.19 -14.14 10.68
N LYS A 256 14.31 -13.43 9.57
CA LYS A 256 15.50 -13.32 8.71
C LYS A 256 15.93 -14.66 8.09
N PRO A 257 15.03 -15.32 7.34
CA PRO A 257 15.31 -16.62 6.76
C PRO A 257 16.46 -16.56 5.74
N ASP A 258 17.34 -17.56 5.77
CA ASP A 258 18.49 -17.62 4.85
C ASP A 258 18.07 -17.70 3.38
N ALA A 259 16.92 -18.28 3.07
CA ALA A 259 16.37 -18.31 1.71
C ALA A 259 16.20 -16.90 1.12
N MET A 260 15.59 -15.97 1.87
CA MET A 260 15.47 -14.58 1.45
C MET A 260 16.81 -13.84 1.44
N LYS A 261 17.64 -14.08 2.48
CA LYS A 261 18.96 -13.44 2.60
C LYS A 261 19.88 -13.74 1.40
N ASN A 262 19.80 -14.95 0.88
CA ASN A 262 20.60 -15.40 -0.25
C ASN A 262 20.03 -14.93 -1.60
N HIS A 263 18.77 -14.53 -1.63
CA HIS A 263 18.07 -14.04 -2.82
C HIS A 263 17.37 -12.70 -2.52
N PRO A 264 18.11 -11.62 -2.22
CA PRO A 264 17.53 -10.32 -1.97
C PRO A 264 16.81 -9.77 -3.20
N ASP A 265 15.92 -8.84 -2.98
CA ASP A 265 15.19 -8.16 -4.05
C ASP A 265 16.01 -7.02 -4.67
N THR A 266 15.59 -6.58 -5.85
CA THR A 266 16.05 -5.33 -6.50
C THR A 266 14.88 -4.36 -6.55
N VAL A 267 15.06 -3.16 -6.01
CA VAL A 267 14.06 -2.08 -6.14
C VAL A 267 14.31 -1.37 -7.47
N THR A 268 13.35 -1.47 -8.40
CA THR A 268 13.36 -0.77 -9.67
C THR A 268 12.47 0.46 -9.57
N ALA A 269 13.04 1.64 -9.77
CA ALA A 269 12.35 2.93 -9.70
C ALA A 269 12.29 3.58 -11.09
N TYR A 270 11.11 4.04 -11.47
CA TYR A 270 10.84 4.75 -12.71
C TYR A 270 10.83 6.25 -12.40
N HIS A 271 11.75 7.00 -13.02
CA HIS A 271 11.82 8.45 -12.84
C HIS A 271 10.69 9.15 -13.60
N PRO A 272 10.07 10.20 -13.06
CA PRO A 272 9.21 11.05 -13.87
C PRO A 272 9.90 11.49 -15.16
N ILE A 273 9.15 11.58 -16.25
CA ILE A 273 9.64 12.03 -17.57
C ILE A 273 10.11 13.49 -17.48
N SER A 274 9.39 14.31 -16.72
CA SER A 274 9.83 15.66 -16.38
C SER A 274 11.05 15.62 -15.47
N THR A 275 12.20 16.07 -16.01
CA THR A 275 13.45 16.20 -15.24
C THR A 275 13.46 17.44 -14.33
N GLU A 276 12.52 18.37 -14.53
CA GLU A 276 12.41 19.62 -13.79
C GLU A 276 11.48 19.52 -12.57
N ALA A 277 10.88 18.35 -12.34
CA ALA A 277 9.99 18.10 -11.21
C ALA A 277 10.69 18.38 -9.87
N ARG A 278 10.01 19.13 -8.99
CA ARG A 278 10.52 19.57 -7.70
C ARG A 278 9.66 19.03 -6.59
N MET A 279 10.28 18.34 -5.66
CA MET A 279 9.62 17.78 -4.50
C MET A 279 10.02 18.49 -3.23
N GLN A 280 9.04 18.73 -2.36
CA GLN A 280 9.24 19.17 -0.98
C GLN A 280 8.36 18.32 -0.05
N TYR A 281 8.83 18.05 1.16
CA TYR A 281 8.10 17.25 2.14
C TYR A 281 8.27 17.79 3.56
N GLY A 282 7.34 17.47 4.45
CA GLY A 282 7.39 17.90 5.83
C GLY A 282 6.19 17.45 6.65
N LYS A 283 6.06 18.00 7.85
CA LYS A 283 4.91 17.71 8.72
C LYS A 283 3.67 18.51 8.29
N THR A 284 3.87 19.70 7.80
CA THR A 284 2.82 20.64 7.36
C THR A 284 3.34 21.46 6.18
N ALA A 285 2.45 22.15 5.47
CA ALA A 285 2.79 23.04 4.37
C ALA A 285 3.77 24.17 4.76
N ASP A 286 3.81 24.57 6.05
CA ASP A 286 4.67 25.66 6.53
C ASP A 286 6.09 25.21 6.91
N SER A 287 6.37 23.89 6.83
CA SER A 287 7.65 23.30 7.29
C SER A 287 8.23 22.32 6.28
N LEU A 288 8.34 22.77 5.02
CA LEU A 288 8.79 21.92 3.92
C LEU A 288 10.32 21.92 3.78
N THR A 289 10.86 20.75 3.50
CA THR A 289 12.26 20.50 3.17
C THR A 289 12.34 20.01 1.73
N PRO A 290 13.31 20.45 0.90
CA PRO A 290 13.52 19.90 -0.44
C PRO A 290 13.81 18.41 -0.39
N GLY A 291 13.23 17.69 -1.36
CA GLY A 291 13.39 16.24 -1.55
C GLY A 291 13.55 15.85 -2.99
N LYS A 292 13.46 14.55 -3.26
CA LYS A 292 13.52 13.95 -4.59
C LYS A 292 12.33 13.01 -4.78
N VAL A 293 11.75 13.01 -5.97
CA VAL A 293 10.69 12.06 -6.34
C VAL A 293 11.24 10.64 -6.37
N ILE A 294 12.40 10.46 -6.98
CA ILE A 294 13.21 9.23 -6.85
C ILE A 294 14.53 9.64 -6.18
N TYR A 295 14.80 9.05 -5.02
CA TYR A 295 16.00 9.30 -4.24
C TYR A 295 17.01 8.16 -4.45
N ASP A 296 18.30 8.50 -4.56
CA ASP A 296 19.34 7.49 -4.71
C ASP A 296 19.56 6.74 -3.40
N GLU A 297 19.22 5.45 -3.41
CA GLU A 297 19.36 4.52 -2.29
C GLU A 297 20.45 3.47 -2.53
N SER A 298 21.43 3.75 -3.40
CA SER A 298 22.54 2.83 -3.72
C SER A 298 23.29 2.41 -2.46
N ASP A 299 23.62 3.36 -1.60
CA ASP A 299 24.36 3.15 -0.35
C ASP A 299 23.46 2.86 0.87
N ALA A 300 22.15 2.80 0.69
CA ALA A 300 21.22 2.57 1.80
C ALA A 300 21.33 1.16 2.39
N PRO A 301 21.10 1.00 3.70
CA PRO A 301 20.93 -0.32 4.30
C PRO A 301 19.86 -1.15 3.57
N ALA A 302 20.06 -2.46 3.51
CA ALA A 302 19.20 -3.38 2.75
C ALA A 302 17.69 -3.19 3.01
N GLY A 303 17.27 -2.91 4.25
CA GLY A 303 15.86 -2.72 4.60
C GLY A 303 15.26 -1.36 4.25
N LEU A 304 16.04 -0.41 3.73
CA LEU A 304 15.59 0.97 3.49
C LEU A 304 15.46 1.34 2.01
N LYS A 305 15.87 0.48 1.09
CA LYS A 305 15.93 0.80 -0.35
C LYS A 305 14.57 1.16 -0.98
N TYR A 306 13.44 0.68 -0.41
CA TYR A 306 12.10 1.11 -0.83
C TYR A 306 11.85 2.63 -0.58
N GLY A 307 12.65 3.26 0.28
CA GLY A 307 12.67 4.70 0.51
C GLY A 307 13.01 5.54 -0.72
N THR A 308 13.51 4.92 -1.81
CA THR A 308 13.76 5.59 -3.10
C THR A 308 12.52 6.34 -3.61
N PHE A 309 11.33 5.78 -3.40
CA PHE A 309 10.07 6.38 -3.81
C PHE A 309 9.68 7.51 -2.87
N ILE A 310 9.67 8.74 -3.36
CA ILE A 310 9.27 9.98 -2.65
C ILE A 310 9.85 10.15 -1.25
N MET A 311 11.05 9.58 -1.01
CA MET A 311 11.76 9.58 0.28
C MET A 311 10.91 8.99 1.43
N GLY A 312 10.06 7.98 1.11
CA GLY A 312 9.28 7.20 2.07
C GLY A 312 8.02 7.88 2.58
N ASP A 313 7.69 7.61 3.85
CA ASP A 313 6.39 7.95 4.45
C ASP A 313 6.43 9.32 5.12
N ASN A 314 6.17 10.36 4.36
CA ASN A 314 6.09 11.72 4.85
C ASN A 314 4.64 12.15 5.10
N PRO A 315 4.32 12.86 6.19
CA PRO A 315 2.96 13.33 6.48
C PRO A 315 2.34 14.14 5.35
N TYR A 316 3.16 15.00 4.74
CA TYR A 316 2.76 15.93 3.69
C TYR A 316 3.91 16.11 2.68
N THR A 317 3.61 15.89 1.41
CA THR A 317 4.57 16.08 0.31
C THR A 317 3.90 16.89 -0.79
N VAL A 318 4.64 17.76 -1.45
CA VAL A 318 4.25 18.51 -2.64
C VAL A 318 5.25 18.24 -3.74
N ILE A 319 4.77 17.89 -4.93
CA ILE A 319 5.60 17.73 -6.12
C ILE A 319 5.03 18.68 -7.17
N GLU A 320 5.88 19.54 -7.70
CA GLU A 320 5.55 20.49 -8.76
C GLU A 320 6.24 20.07 -10.04
N ASN A 321 5.48 19.97 -11.13
CA ASN A 321 5.98 19.78 -12.47
C ASN A 321 5.86 21.09 -13.26
N PRO A 322 6.97 21.84 -13.45
CA PRO A 322 6.94 23.12 -14.16
C PRO A 322 6.77 23.00 -15.67
N ASP A 323 6.90 21.79 -16.25
CA ASP A 323 6.65 21.54 -17.68
C ASP A 323 5.15 21.58 -18.01
N LEU A 324 4.29 21.44 -17.01
CA LEU A 324 2.85 21.60 -17.11
C LEU A 324 2.42 23.00 -16.64
N SER A 325 1.47 23.60 -17.36
CA SER A 325 0.94 24.94 -17.05
C SER A 325 -0.59 25.00 -17.12
N ASP A 326 -1.24 23.85 -17.02
CA ASP A 326 -2.69 23.67 -17.17
C ASP A 326 -3.47 23.87 -15.86
N GLY A 327 -2.78 24.06 -14.74
CA GLY A 327 -3.37 24.20 -13.41
C GLY A 327 -3.87 22.89 -12.80
N SER A 328 -3.61 21.74 -13.44
CA SER A 328 -4.04 20.43 -12.95
C SER A 328 -3.38 20.08 -11.63
N LYS A 329 -4.18 19.59 -10.67
CA LYS A 329 -3.69 19.24 -9.32
C LYS A 329 -4.38 18.00 -8.80
N CYS A 330 -3.62 17.13 -8.15
CA CYS A 330 -4.21 16.01 -7.42
C CYS A 330 -3.74 15.93 -5.98
N ILE A 331 -4.51 15.22 -5.15
CA ILE A 331 -4.09 14.74 -3.83
C ILE A 331 -4.08 13.22 -3.88
N VAL A 332 -2.98 12.59 -3.45
CA VAL A 332 -2.91 11.15 -3.21
C VAL A 332 -2.99 10.91 -1.70
N VAL A 333 -4.03 10.21 -1.25
CA VAL A 333 -4.23 9.80 0.15
C VAL A 333 -3.82 8.34 0.27
N LYS A 334 -2.67 8.11 0.92
CA LYS A 334 -1.99 6.82 0.84
C LYS A 334 -1.41 6.37 2.18
N GLU A 335 -1.03 5.12 2.26
CA GLU A 335 0.04 4.56 3.07
C GLU A 335 1.22 4.15 2.14
N SER A 336 2.19 3.38 2.64
CA SER A 336 3.47 3.15 1.93
C SER A 336 3.36 2.52 0.54
N PHE A 337 2.28 1.80 0.21
CA PHE A 337 2.07 1.32 -1.17
C PHE A 337 1.97 2.47 -2.18
N GLY A 338 1.33 3.57 -1.81
CA GLY A 338 1.23 4.74 -2.67
C GLY A 338 2.57 5.39 -3.02
N ASN A 339 3.66 5.10 -2.27
CA ASN A 339 4.97 5.69 -2.55
C ASN A 339 5.46 5.36 -3.97
N ALA A 340 5.34 4.11 -4.40
CA ALA A 340 5.76 3.67 -5.74
C ALA A 340 4.80 4.10 -6.85
N PHE A 341 3.54 4.45 -6.52
CA PHE A 341 2.53 4.89 -7.47
C PHE A 341 2.66 6.39 -7.81
N VAL A 342 3.02 7.23 -6.83
CA VAL A 342 3.08 8.69 -6.98
C VAL A 342 3.98 9.17 -8.13
N PRO A 343 5.18 8.60 -8.38
CA PRO A 343 6.07 9.06 -9.46
C PRO A 343 5.40 9.10 -10.83
N PHE A 344 4.51 8.15 -11.14
CA PHE A 344 3.79 8.08 -12.42
C PHE A 344 2.74 9.18 -12.60
N LEU A 345 2.32 9.85 -11.53
CA LEU A 345 1.35 10.94 -11.59
C LEU A 345 1.97 12.29 -11.91
N VAL A 346 3.28 12.43 -11.71
CA VAL A 346 4.00 13.72 -11.86
C VAL A 346 3.88 14.26 -13.28
N ASP A 347 3.82 13.39 -14.27
CA ASP A 347 3.74 13.79 -15.69
C ASP A 347 2.30 14.10 -16.16
N HIS A 348 1.30 13.94 -15.28
CA HIS A 348 -0.10 14.23 -15.55
C HIS A 348 -0.68 15.40 -14.76
N TYR A 349 0.06 15.91 -13.77
CA TYR A 349 -0.42 16.99 -12.91
C TYR A 349 0.66 18.04 -12.69
N GLN A 350 0.29 19.29 -12.83
CA GLN A 350 1.18 20.42 -12.50
C GLN A 350 1.56 20.39 -11.02
N THR A 351 0.68 19.92 -10.14
CA THR A 351 0.99 19.75 -8.71
C THR A 351 0.39 18.45 -8.18
N VAL A 352 1.21 17.63 -7.54
CA VAL A 352 0.81 16.43 -6.81
C VAL A 352 1.02 16.66 -5.32
N TYR A 353 -0.06 16.68 -4.55
CA TYR A 353 -0.02 16.62 -3.09
C TYR A 353 -0.08 15.17 -2.66
N VAL A 354 0.77 14.77 -1.70
CA VAL A 354 0.76 13.40 -1.15
C VAL A 354 0.53 13.48 0.34
N ILE A 355 -0.48 12.79 0.81
CA ILE A 355 -0.91 12.76 2.21
C ILE A 355 -0.76 11.33 2.74
N ASP A 356 0.19 11.14 3.65
CA ASP A 356 0.19 9.93 4.46
C ASP A 356 -0.74 10.13 5.66
N TYR A 357 -1.94 9.58 5.54
CA TYR A 357 -3.01 9.77 6.53
C TYR A 357 -2.66 9.25 7.93
N ARG A 358 -1.64 8.40 8.05
CA ARG A 358 -1.18 7.86 9.34
C ARG A 358 -0.53 8.94 10.20
N TYR A 359 0.07 9.95 9.56
CA TYR A 359 0.89 10.99 10.19
C TYR A 359 0.38 12.41 9.95
N TYR A 360 -0.46 12.63 8.94
CA TYR A 360 -1.04 13.93 8.63
C TYR A 360 -2.15 14.29 9.62
N SER A 361 -2.22 15.57 10.01
CA SER A 361 -3.21 16.07 10.98
C SER A 361 -4.21 17.08 10.40
N GLY A 362 -4.14 17.35 9.09
CA GLY A 362 -5.08 18.25 8.40
C GLY A 362 -6.27 17.53 7.79
N SER A 363 -7.14 18.28 7.08
CA SER A 363 -8.27 17.73 6.33
C SER A 363 -7.95 17.73 4.83
N VAL A 364 -8.15 16.56 4.18
CA VAL A 364 -8.01 16.37 2.73
C VAL A 364 -9.00 17.25 1.98
N SER A 365 -10.25 17.32 2.44
CA SER A 365 -11.29 18.13 1.81
C SER A 365 -10.99 19.64 1.91
N ALA A 366 -10.46 20.10 3.04
CA ALA A 366 -10.05 21.49 3.20
C ALA A 366 -8.83 21.81 2.31
N LEU A 367 -7.83 20.92 2.26
CA LEU A 367 -6.65 21.05 1.42
C LEU A 367 -7.04 21.15 -0.06
N ALA A 368 -7.95 20.27 -0.53
CA ALA A 368 -8.41 20.24 -1.90
C ALA A 368 -9.09 21.56 -2.30
N LYS A 369 -10.00 22.06 -1.47
CA LYS A 369 -10.71 23.33 -1.71
C LYS A 369 -9.77 24.52 -1.71
N ALA A 370 -8.84 24.59 -0.75
CA ALA A 370 -7.92 25.71 -0.62
C ALA A 370 -6.95 25.85 -1.80
N ASN A 371 -6.60 24.72 -2.45
CA ASN A 371 -5.61 24.69 -3.52
C ASN A 371 -6.21 24.47 -4.94
N GLY A 372 -7.53 24.36 -5.06
CA GLY A 372 -8.19 24.11 -6.35
C GLY A 372 -7.81 22.77 -6.95
N VAL A 373 -7.75 21.72 -6.10
CA VAL A 373 -7.40 20.36 -6.52
C VAL A 373 -8.52 19.77 -7.36
N THR A 374 -8.18 19.17 -8.50
CA THR A 374 -9.15 18.59 -9.45
C THR A 374 -9.45 17.12 -9.14
N ASP A 375 -8.50 16.38 -8.57
CA ASP A 375 -8.64 14.95 -8.33
C ASP A 375 -8.09 14.56 -6.94
N VAL A 376 -8.83 13.72 -6.23
CA VAL A 376 -8.38 13.11 -4.96
C VAL A 376 -8.36 11.61 -5.13
N ILE A 377 -7.21 10.99 -4.89
CA ILE A 377 -6.94 9.58 -5.18
C ILE A 377 -6.66 8.85 -3.87
N PHE A 378 -7.55 7.98 -3.44
CA PHE A 378 -7.31 7.07 -2.33
C PHE A 378 -6.64 5.81 -2.88
N ALA A 379 -5.36 5.64 -2.55
CA ALA A 379 -4.54 4.49 -2.95
C ALA A 379 -4.15 3.71 -1.69
N ASN A 380 -5.00 2.75 -1.30
CA ASN A 380 -4.85 2.03 -0.04
C ASN A 380 -4.88 0.52 -0.25
N ASN A 381 -3.96 -0.21 0.39
CA ASN A 381 -3.92 -1.66 0.28
C ASN A 381 -4.97 -2.33 1.17
N LEU A 382 -5.32 -3.57 0.84
CA LEU A 382 -6.34 -4.35 1.55
C LEU A 382 -5.99 -4.57 3.04
N SER A 383 -4.70 -4.67 3.40
CA SER A 383 -4.27 -4.83 4.79
C SER A 383 -4.54 -3.57 5.61
N ALA A 384 -4.36 -2.39 5.02
CA ALA A 384 -4.72 -1.12 5.65
C ALA A 384 -6.24 -0.98 5.83
N ILE A 385 -7.03 -1.39 4.82
CA ILE A 385 -8.50 -1.31 4.85
C ILE A 385 -9.09 -2.23 5.92
N ARG A 386 -8.51 -3.41 6.19
CA ARG A 386 -8.94 -4.31 7.28
C ARG A 386 -8.44 -3.89 8.67
N GLY A 387 -7.60 -2.87 8.76
CA GLY A 387 -6.96 -2.45 10.00
C GLY A 387 -7.75 -1.37 10.72
N SER A 388 -8.31 -1.64 11.91
CA SER A 388 -9.07 -0.65 12.68
C SER A 388 -8.27 0.62 13.01
N TYR A 389 -6.96 0.48 13.29
CA TYR A 389 -6.07 1.62 13.50
C TYR A 389 -5.93 2.47 12.24
N GLN A 390 -5.72 1.84 11.08
CA GLN A 390 -5.54 2.50 9.79
C GLN A 390 -6.82 3.25 9.38
N VAL A 391 -7.97 2.57 9.43
CA VAL A 391 -9.28 3.17 9.12
C VAL A 391 -9.60 4.31 10.09
N GLY A 392 -9.26 4.16 11.38
CA GLY A 392 -9.41 5.22 12.36
C GLY A 392 -8.54 6.45 12.08
N LYS A 393 -7.30 6.26 11.59
CA LYS A 393 -6.42 7.36 11.15
C LYS A 393 -6.96 8.05 9.90
N LEU A 394 -7.43 7.28 8.93
CA LEU A 394 -8.02 7.82 7.69
C LEU A 394 -9.27 8.68 8.00
N ALA A 395 -10.10 8.26 8.96
CA ALA A 395 -11.25 9.03 9.40
C ALA A 395 -10.86 10.41 9.99
N GLY A 396 -9.65 10.54 10.51
CA GLY A 396 -9.14 11.78 11.09
C GLY A 396 -8.72 12.85 10.07
N VAL A 397 -8.57 12.48 8.79
CA VAL A 397 -8.09 13.40 7.74
C VAL A 397 -9.15 13.75 6.68
N LYS A 398 -10.39 13.26 6.80
CA LYS A 398 -11.50 13.48 5.86
C LYS A 398 -11.97 14.96 5.78
#